data_8f38548c79f0fea8a4b455d0068612db
#
_entry.id   8f38548c79f0fea8a4b455d0068612db
#
_cell.length_a   1.000
_cell.length_b   1.000
_cell.length_c   1.000
_cell.angle_alpha   90.00
_cell.angle_beta   90.00
_cell.angle_gamma   90.00
#
_symmetry.space_group_name_H-M   'P 1'
#
loop_
_entity.id
_entity.type
_entity.pdbx_description
1 polymer ?
#
loop_
_entity_poly.entity_id
_entity_poly.type
_entity_poly.pdbx_seq_one_letter_code
_entity_poly.pdbx_strand_id
1 'polypeptide(L)'
;LVVTHTVPLRNQWAKEVEKVFGFKPGIIGSGRFELDAPIVIGNTQTLYRNVDKIRKEFGTVILDEMHHVSSPTFSKILDTNYCRYKIGLSGTIERKDGKHVVFRDYFGNTLFKPPKENYMTPTIHLVASEIRFMDGAKIPWANRVTKLANDEEYRHTIAMLAAAYAAKGHKVLVVSDRVSFLKACSELTGDKSVCVTGDVSHEDRETLVDEILYGDKNVLYGTQAIFSEGISVDTLSCLILATPVNNEPLLTQLVGRVIRKKEGKISPVIIDIHLKGNTARKQASNRVGFYMKQGWDMKYL
;
A
#
# COMPACT_ATOMS: atom_id res chain seq x y z
N LEU A 1 9.17 -10.75 -19.08
CA LEU A 1 9.24 -11.20 -17.69
C LEU A 1 8.77 -10.08 -16.75
N VAL A 2 7.83 -10.36 -15.86
CA VAL A 2 7.47 -9.51 -14.74
C VAL A 2 8.11 -10.08 -13.46
N VAL A 3 8.89 -9.26 -12.77
CA VAL A 3 9.60 -9.64 -11.53
C VAL A 3 8.85 -9.06 -10.33
N THR A 4 8.42 -9.91 -9.41
CA THR A 4 7.69 -9.54 -8.20
C THR A 4 8.39 -10.06 -6.95
N HIS A 5 8.30 -9.33 -5.85
CA HIS A 5 8.98 -9.70 -4.60
C HIS A 5 8.11 -10.56 -3.66
N THR A 6 6.78 -10.56 -3.85
CA THR A 6 5.86 -11.37 -3.04
C THR A 6 4.97 -12.27 -3.88
N VAL A 7 4.47 -13.36 -3.28
CA VAL A 7 3.52 -14.27 -3.93
C VAL A 7 2.17 -13.59 -4.21
N PRO A 8 1.59 -12.81 -3.27
CA PRO A 8 0.35 -12.08 -3.54
C PRO A 8 0.45 -11.15 -4.77
N LEU A 9 1.55 -10.39 -4.88
CA LEU A 9 1.77 -9.49 -6.00
C LEU A 9 1.90 -10.26 -7.32
N ARG A 10 2.60 -11.40 -7.33
CA ARG A 10 2.66 -12.30 -8.49
C ARG A 10 1.27 -12.77 -8.91
N ASN A 11 0.45 -13.20 -7.96
CA ASN A 11 -0.89 -13.69 -8.23
C ASN A 11 -1.81 -12.56 -8.75
N GLN A 12 -1.65 -11.35 -8.23
CA GLN A 12 -2.37 -10.18 -8.72
C GLN A 12 -1.99 -9.89 -10.19
N TRP A 13 -0.70 -9.88 -10.52
CA TRP A 13 -0.24 -9.73 -11.89
C TRP A 13 -0.82 -10.82 -12.81
N ALA A 14 -0.88 -12.07 -12.34
CA ALA A 14 -1.43 -13.17 -13.12
C ALA A 14 -2.92 -12.96 -13.43
N LYS A 15 -3.71 -12.54 -12.45
CA LYS A 15 -5.12 -12.20 -12.64
C LYS A 15 -5.31 -11.04 -13.62
N GLU A 16 -4.50 -9.99 -13.51
CA GLU A 16 -4.59 -8.83 -14.43
C GLU A 16 -4.17 -9.18 -15.85
N VAL A 17 -3.12 -9.99 -16.04
CA VAL A 17 -2.71 -10.47 -17.37
C VAL A 17 -3.83 -11.30 -18.02
N GLU A 18 -4.42 -12.24 -17.29
CA GLU A 18 -5.53 -13.05 -17.79
C GLU A 18 -6.74 -12.20 -18.17
N LYS A 19 -7.08 -11.23 -17.32
CA LYS A 19 -8.19 -10.30 -17.55
C LYS A 19 -8.00 -9.40 -18.77
N VAL A 20 -6.79 -8.85 -18.95
CA VAL A 20 -6.51 -7.86 -19.99
C VAL A 20 -6.21 -8.53 -21.35
N PHE A 21 -5.45 -9.62 -21.33
CA PHE A 21 -4.95 -10.27 -22.55
C PHE A 21 -5.68 -11.55 -22.92
N GLY A 22 -6.53 -12.11 -22.04
CA GLY A 22 -7.34 -13.30 -22.31
C GLY A 22 -6.57 -14.63 -22.27
N PHE A 23 -5.32 -14.63 -21.79
CA PHE A 23 -4.53 -15.86 -21.65
C PHE A 23 -3.85 -15.94 -20.29
N LYS A 24 -3.55 -17.15 -19.83
CA LYS A 24 -2.84 -17.38 -18.56
C LYS A 24 -1.34 -17.14 -18.73
N PRO A 25 -0.71 -16.31 -17.90
CA PRO A 25 0.73 -16.13 -17.93
C PRO A 25 1.47 -17.37 -17.40
N GLY A 26 2.72 -17.54 -17.81
CA GLY A 26 3.63 -18.49 -17.18
C GLY A 26 4.02 -18.04 -15.79
N ILE A 27 4.25 -18.99 -14.88
CA ILE A 27 4.60 -18.71 -13.49
C ILE A 27 5.96 -19.30 -13.14
N ILE A 28 6.81 -18.48 -12.52
CA ILE A 28 8.09 -18.93 -11.91
C ILE A 28 8.01 -18.66 -10.40
N GLY A 29 7.84 -19.73 -9.62
CA GLY A 29 7.72 -19.68 -8.16
C GLY A 29 6.68 -20.66 -7.62
N SER A 30 6.71 -20.94 -6.34
CA SER A 30 5.83 -21.92 -5.68
C SER A 30 5.84 -23.31 -6.35
N GLY A 31 7.02 -23.82 -6.68
CA GLY A 31 7.21 -25.12 -7.34
C GLY A 31 6.99 -25.14 -8.86
N ARG A 32 6.58 -24.04 -9.47
CA ARG A 32 6.36 -23.91 -10.92
C ARG A 32 7.55 -23.21 -11.59
N PHE A 33 7.86 -23.62 -12.83
CA PHE A 33 8.86 -22.97 -13.68
C PHE A 33 8.41 -23.05 -15.14
N GLU A 34 7.57 -22.11 -15.55
CA GLU A 34 6.86 -22.09 -16.83
C GLU A 34 7.37 -20.94 -17.70
N LEU A 35 7.92 -21.27 -18.87
CA LEU A 35 8.48 -20.31 -19.82
C LEU A 35 7.65 -20.18 -21.10
N ASP A 36 6.75 -21.13 -21.38
CA ASP A 36 6.01 -21.25 -22.65
C ASP A 36 4.80 -20.32 -22.73
N ALA A 37 4.94 -19.07 -22.28
CA ALA A 37 3.90 -18.06 -22.36
C ALA A 37 4.48 -16.71 -22.81
N PRO A 38 3.72 -15.90 -23.56
CA PRO A 38 4.16 -14.57 -23.99
C PRO A 38 4.52 -13.63 -22.84
N ILE A 39 3.87 -13.81 -21.68
CA ILE A 39 4.14 -13.10 -20.43
C ILE A 39 4.39 -14.12 -19.34
N VAL A 40 5.50 -13.97 -18.65
CA VAL A 40 5.88 -14.82 -17.51
C VAL A 40 6.05 -13.94 -16.28
N ILE A 41 5.50 -14.39 -15.15
CA ILE A 41 5.57 -13.67 -13.88
C ILE A 41 6.36 -14.49 -12.86
N GLY A 42 7.43 -13.91 -12.33
CA GLY A 42 8.35 -14.65 -11.46
C GLY A 42 8.59 -13.98 -10.11
N ASN A 43 8.68 -14.81 -9.08
CA ASN A 43 9.13 -14.35 -7.77
C ASN A 43 10.65 -14.19 -7.75
N THR A 44 11.11 -13.07 -7.21
CA THR A 44 12.53 -12.69 -7.13
C THR A 44 13.43 -13.81 -6.61
N GLN A 45 13.05 -14.49 -5.53
CA GLN A 45 13.88 -15.54 -4.94
C GLN A 45 14.06 -16.75 -5.87
N THR A 46 13.01 -17.16 -6.60
CA THR A 46 13.08 -18.27 -7.54
C THR A 46 13.86 -17.86 -8.80
N LEU A 47 13.65 -16.65 -9.30
CA LEU A 47 14.38 -16.09 -10.43
C LEU A 47 15.89 -15.98 -10.12
N TYR A 48 16.23 -15.47 -8.93
CA TYR A 48 17.61 -15.34 -8.47
C TYR A 48 18.37 -16.67 -8.47
N ARG A 49 17.72 -17.75 -8.04
CA ARG A 49 18.31 -19.10 -8.00
C ARG A 49 18.45 -19.73 -9.40
N ASN A 50 17.74 -19.21 -10.39
CA ASN A 50 17.68 -19.76 -11.74
C ASN A 50 18.06 -18.72 -12.82
N VAL A 51 18.90 -17.74 -12.48
CA VAL A 51 19.26 -16.65 -13.41
C VAL A 51 19.81 -17.14 -14.74
N ASP A 52 20.58 -18.24 -14.73
CA ASP A 52 21.16 -18.80 -15.94
C ASP A 52 20.11 -19.37 -16.89
N LYS A 53 19.01 -19.90 -16.36
CA LYS A 53 17.90 -20.48 -17.14
C LYS A 53 17.03 -19.41 -17.81
N ILE A 54 16.98 -18.19 -17.24
CA ILE A 54 16.16 -17.08 -17.75
C ILE A 54 16.96 -16.04 -18.53
N ARG A 55 18.26 -16.21 -18.61
CA ARG A 55 19.22 -15.21 -19.10
C ARG A 55 18.91 -14.66 -20.48
N LYS A 56 18.39 -15.48 -21.41
CA LYS A 56 18.14 -15.14 -22.81
C LYS A 56 16.68 -15.31 -23.24
N GLU A 57 15.80 -15.60 -22.28
CA GLU A 57 14.41 -15.98 -22.59
C GLU A 57 13.50 -14.78 -22.86
N PHE A 58 13.88 -13.58 -22.38
CA PHE A 58 12.98 -12.44 -22.36
C PHE A 58 13.56 -11.22 -23.10
N GLY A 59 12.80 -10.66 -24.03
CA GLY A 59 13.12 -9.38 -24.67
C GLY A 59 12.85 -8.16 -23.77
N THR A 60 11.94 -8.30 -22.81
CA THR A 60 11.54 -7.23 -21.86
C THR A 60 11.51 -7.78 -20.44
N VAL A 61 12.05 -7.02 -19.49
CA VAL A 61 11.94 -7.29 -18.07
C VAL A 61 11.26 -6.10 -17.40
N ILE A 62 10.19 -6.36 -16.65
CA ILE A 62 9.44 -5.38 -15.87
C ILE A 62 9.71 -5.70 -14.39
N LEU A 63 10.23 -4.73 -13.64
CA LEU A 63 10.42 -4.85 -12.20
C LEU A 63 9.32 -4.07 -11.49
N ASP A 64 8.44 -4.78 -10.80
CA ASP A 64 7.45 -4.14 -9.95
C ASP A 64 8.05 -3.79 -8.59
N GLU A 65 7.64 -2.65 -8.04
CA GLU A 65 8.24 -2.03 -6.86
C GLU A 65 9.77 -1.84 -7.02
N MET A 66 10.17 -1.16 -8.09
CA MET A 66 11.58 -0.98 -8.47
C MET A 66 12.46 -0.36 -7.37
N HIS A 67 11.86 0.23 -6.33
CA HIS A 67 12.61 0.75 -5.18
C HIS A 67 13.36 -0.34 -4.41
N HIS A 68 13.07 -1.63 -4.66
CA HIS A 68 13.83 -2.77 -4.15
C HIS A 68 15.09 -3.10 -4.98
N VAL A 69 15.33 -2.45 -6.14
CA VAL A 69 16.43 -2.79 -7.07
C VAL A 69 17.82 -2.70 -6.45
N SER A 70 18.01 -1.89 -5.43
CA SER A 70 19.27 -1.79 -4.68
C SER A 70 19.60 -3.03 -3.83
N SER A 71 18.70 -4.01 -3.76
CA SER A 71 18.98 -5.32 -3.17
C SER A 71 19.82 -6.17 -4.13
N PRO A 72 20.85 -6.87 -3.65
CA PRO A 72 21.71 -7.72 -4.48
C PRO A 72 20.93 -8.77 -5.30
N THR A 73 19.80 -9.23 -4.80
CA THR A 73 18.93 -10.21 -5.48
C THR A 73 18.31 -9.64 -6.75
N PHE A 74 17.77 -8.41 -6.68
CA PHE A 74 17.19 -7.77 -7.84
C PHE A 74 18.26 -7.33 -8.85
N SER A 75 19.36 -6.75 -8.38
CA SER A 75 20.46 -6.34 -9.25
C SER A 75 20.98 -7.53 -10.06
N LYS A 76 21.21 -8.67 -9.43
CA LYS A 76 21.69 -9.86 -10.13
C LYS A 76 20.73 -10.33 -11.23
N ILE A 77 19.42 -10.30 -11.00
CA ILE A 77 18.44 -10.67 -12.03
C ILE A 77 18.52 -9.72 -13.24
N LEU A 78 18.63 -8.42 -13.00
CA LEU A 78 18.71 -7.41 -14.05
C LEU A 78 20.05 -7.42 -14.78
N ASP A 79 21.15 -7.67 -14.08
CA ASP A 79 22.51 -7.68 -14.65
C ASP A 79 22.75 -8.90 -15.52
N THR A 80 22.18 -10.06 -15.14
CA THR A 80 22.38 -11.30 -15.90
C THR A 80 21.40 -11.49 -17.06
N ASN A 81 20.32 -10.72 -17.11
CA ASN A 81 19.30 -10.89 -18.16
C ASN A 81 19.62 -10.05 -19.41
N TYR A 82 19.72 -10.70 -20.57
CA TYR A 82 20.01 -10.06 -21.85
C TYR A 82 18.75 -9.52 -22.54
N CYS A 83 17.93 -8.78 -21.79
CA CYS A 83 16.74 -8.16 -22.34
C CYS A 83 17.05 -6.82 -23.02
N ARG A 84 16.29 -6.52 -24.07
CA ARG A 84 16.38 -5.24 -24.78
C ARG A 84 15.77 -4.09 -23.96
N TYR A 85 14.68 -4.38 -23.24
CA TYR A 85 13.93 -3.37 -22.50
C TYR A 85 13.86 -3.71 -21.02
N LYS A 86 14.17 -2.75 -20.19
CA LYS A 86 14.01 -2.82 -18.74
C LYS A 86 13.06 -1.73 -18.29
N ILE A 87 11.97 -2.09 -17.61
CA ILE A 87 10.94 -1.17 -17.14
C ILE A 87 10.82 -1.32 -15.63
N GLY A 88 10.96 -0.21 -14.92
CA GLY A 88 10.73 -0.15 -13.48
C GLY A 88 9.39 0.49 -13.15
N LEU A 89 8.58 -0.16 -12.33
CA LEU A 89 7.34 0.38 -11.80
C LEU A 89 7.50 0.72 -10.32
N SER A 90 7.04 1.89 -9.90
CA SER A 90 7.03 2.28 -8.50
C SER A 90 6.03 3.41 -8.26
N GLY A 91 5.33 3.35 -7.15
CA GLY A 91 4.50 4.45 -6.67
C GLY A 91 5.33 5.66 -6.21
N THR A 92 6.63 5.47 -5.92
CA THR A 92 7.55 6.50 -5.46
C THR A 92 8.94 6.28 -6.04
N ILE A 93 9.52 7.33 -6.60
CA ILE A 93 10.85 7.29 -7.21
C ILE A 93 11.92 7.73 -6.21
N GLU A 94 11.58 8.67 -5.32
CA GLU A 94 12.52 9.22 -4.36
C GLU A 94 12.71 8.30 -3.16
N ARG A 95 13.95 8.02 -2.82
CA ARG A 95 14.36 7.25 -1.63
C ARG A 95 15.08 8.17 -0.64
N LYS A 96 14.79 7.98 0.65
CA LYS A 96 15.45 8.73 1.73
C LYS A 96 16.96 8.47 1.83
N ASP A 97 17.42 7.30 1.34
CA ASP A 97 18.82 6.88 1.37
C ASP A 97 19.64 7.34 0.13
N GLY A 98 19.04 8.11 -0.76
CA GLY A 98 19.70 8.63 -1.98
C GLY A 98 19.97 7.58 -3.06
N LYS A 99 19.68 6.30 -2.83
CA LYS A 99 19.95 5.19 -3.77
C LYS A 99 19.04 5.16 -5.00
N HIS A 100 18.14 6.12 -5.15
CA HIS A 100 17.33 6.26 -6.37
C HIS A 100 18.17 6.54 -7.63
N VAL A 101 19.42 6.96 -7.49
CA VAL A 101 20.36 7.12 -8.62
C VAL A 101 20.53 5.81 -9.38
N VAL A 102 20.57 4.66 -8.68
CA VAL A 102 20.69 3.32 -9.26
C VAL A 102 19.52 2.99 -10.21
N PHE A 103 18.36 3.62 -10.05
CA PHE A 103 17.22 3.39 -10.96
C PHE A 103 17.54 3.84 -12.39
N ARG A 104 18.31 4.93 -12.54
CA ARG A 104 18.71 5.45 -13.85
C ARG A 104 19.65 4.52 -14.58
N ASP A 105 20.50 3.81 -13.84
CA ASP A 105 21.47 2.88 -14.43
C ASP A 105 20.73 1.66 -15.04
N TYR A 106 19.65 1.21 -14.41
CA TYR A 106 18.87 0.05 -14.88
C TYR A 106 17.77 0.41 -15.86
N PHE A 107 17.03 1.51 -15.62
CA PHE A 107 15.78 1.83 -16.32
C PHE A 107 15.86 3.09 -17.19
N GLY A 108 17.01 3.78 -17.18
CA GLY A 108 17.19 5.03 -17.92
C GLY A 108 16.50 6.24 -17.28
N ASN A 109 16.44 7.33 -18.05
CA ASN A 109 15.91 8.61 -17.55
C ASN A 109 14.45 8.90 -17.96
N THR A 110 13.84 8.04 -18.76
CA THR A 110 12.46 8.26 -19.22
C THR A 110 11.48 7.91 -18.11
N LEU A 111 10.67 8.89 -17.74
CA LEU A 111 9.68 8.76 -16.68
C LEU A 111 8.27 8.96 -17.23
N PHE A 112 7.44 7.94 -17.09
CA PHE A 112 6.01 8.04 -17.36
C PHE A 112 5.25 8.13 -16.03
N LYS A 113 4.33 9.09 -15.94
CA LYS A 113 3.39 9.21 -14.83
C LYS A 113 1.99 8.91 -15.34
N PRO A 114 1.16 8.19 -14.56
CA PRO A 114 -0.24 7.98 -14.92
C PRO A 114 -0.95 9.34 -15.09
N PRO A 115 -1.88 9.46 -16.04
CA PRO A 115 -2.68 10.66 -16.20
C PRO A 115 -3.42 11.02 -14.89
N LYS A 116 -3.45 12.29 -14.54
CA LYS A 116 -4.16 12.78 -13.34
C LYS A 116 -5.66 12.48 -13.39
N GLU A 117 -6.22 12.31 -14.58
CA GLU A 117 -7.63 11.96 -14.82
C GLU A 117 -8.03 10.60 -14.24
N ASN A 118 -7.06 9.72 -13.97
CA ASN A 118 -7.28 8.42 -13.33
C ASN A 118 -7.45 8.49 -11.80
N TYR A 119 -7.29 9.69 -11.25
CA TYR A 119 -7.35 9.92 -9.80
C TYR A 119 -8.36 11.00 -9.47
N MET A 120 -9.01 10.83 -8.32
CA MET A 120 -9.89 11.84 -7.72
C MET A 120 -9.06 12.68 -6.73
N THR A 121 -9.37 13.95 -6.62
CA THR A 121 -8.75 14.83 -5.61
C THR A 121 -9.41 14.57 -4.25
N PRO A 122 -8.67 14.16 -3.22
CA PRO A 122 -9.23 13.96 -1.88
C PRO A 122 -9.40 15.29 -1.14
N THR A 123 -10.32 15.31 -0.18
CA THR A 123 -10.35 16.32 0.88
C THR A 123 -9.67 15.76 2.13
N ILE A 124 -8.80 16.53 2.75
CA ILE A 124 -8.12 16.15 3.98
C ILE A 124 -8.90 16.71 5.18
N HIS A 125 -9.35 15.82 6.06
CA HIS A 125 -9.96 16.21 7.32
C HIS A 125 -8.92 16.09 8.43
N LEU A 126 -8.52 17.24 8.98
CA LEU A 126 -7.58 17.33 10.10
C LEU A 126 -8.39 17.28 11.40
N VAL A 127 -8.26 16.18 12.12
CA VAL A 127 -9.02 15.93 13.35
C VAL A 127 -8.12 16.18 14.55
N ALA A 128 -8.42 17.22 15.32
CA ALA A 128 -7.71 17.47 16.57
C ALA A 128 -8.06 16.41 17.63
N SER A 129 -7.06 15.92 18.34
CA SER A 129 -7.23 14.94 19.42
C SER A 129 -6.54 15.44 20.70
N GLU A 130 -7.21 15.28 21.83
CA GLU A 130 -6.65 15.55 23.14
C GLU A 130 -5.64 14.48 23.59
N ILE A 131 -5.67 13.32 22.95
CA ILE A 131 -4.81 12.18 23.26
C ILE A 131 -3.35 12.51 22.96
N ARG A 132 -2.49 12.18 23.92
CA ARG A 132 -1.07 12.51 23.84
C ARG A 132 -0.25 11.35 23.28
N PHE A 133 0.45 11.58 22.17
CA PHE A 133 1.50 10.69 21.72
C PHE A 133 2.76 10.89 22.56
N MET A 134 3.32 9.80 23.06
CA MET A 134 4.48 9.84 23.96
C MET A 134 5.69 10.47 23.28
N ASP A 135 6.24 11.50 23.90
CA ASP A 135 7.52 12.10 23.55
C ASP A 135 8.69 11.36 24.21
N GLY A 136 9.90 11.56 23.72
CA GLY A 136 11.12 11.03 24.29
C GLY A 136 12.02 10.34 23.27
N ALA A 137 13.19 10.94 23.02
CA ALA A 137 14.17 10.41 22.06
C ALA A 137 14.77 9.06 22.50
N LYS A 138 14.76 8.78 23.82
CA LYS A 138 15.30 7.52 24.38
C LYS A 138 14.31 6.36 24.34
N ILE A 139 13.02 6.61 24.06
CA ILE A 139 11.99 5.56 24.03
C ILE A 139 11.87 5.08 22.58
N PRO A 140 12.06 3.77 22.31
CA PRO A 140 11.92 3.23 20.97
C PRO A 140 10.57 3.59 20.33
N TRP A 141 10.58 3.88 19.04
CA TRP A 141 9.37 4.24 18.29
C TRP A 141 8.26 3.21 18.46
N ALA A 142 8.61 1.92 18.36
CA ALA A 142 7.68 0.82 18.52
C ALA A 142 6.91 0.87 19.85
N ASN A 143 7.60 1.19 20.96
CA ASN A 143 6.99 1.26 22.28
C ASN A 143 6.02 2.45 22.38
N ARG A 144 6.35 3.59 21.76
CA ARG A 144 5.48 4.77 21.73
C ARG A 144 4.19 4.49 20.96
N VAL A 145 4.29 3.83 19.80
CA VAL A 145 3.13 3.42 18.99
C VAL A 145 2.30 2.37 19.72
N THR A 146 2.95 1.40 20.39
CA THR A 146 2.24 0.38 21.18
C THR A 146 1.47 1.01 22.34
N LYS A 147 2.02 2.02 23.01
CA LYS A 147 1.31 2.74 24.06
C LYS A 147 0.06 3.44 23.54
N LEU A 148 0.15 4.14 22.40
CA LEU A 148 -1.01 4.74 21.76
C LEU A 148 -2.05 3.69 21.35
N ALA A 149 -1.61 2.58 20.76
CA ALA A 149 -2.46 1.48 20.33
C ALA A 149 -3.20 0.78 21.51
N ASN A 150 -2.67 0.87 22.72
CA ASN A 150 -3.29 0.32 23.93
C ASN A 150 -4.18 1.34 24.68
N ASP A 151 -4.27 2.56 24.19
CA ASP A 151 -5.14 3.59 24.75
C ASP A 151 -6.60 3.31 24.34
N GLU A 152 -7.47 3.07 25.31
CA GLU A 152 -8.87 2.70 25.08
C GLU A 152 -9.66 3.86 24.47
N GLU A 153 -9.44 5.08 24.94
CA GLU A 153 -10.10 6.27 24.40
C GLU A 153 -9.73 6.46 22.93
N TYR A 154 -8.46 6.20 22.59
CA TYR A 154 -8.01 6.27 21.20
C TYR A 154 -8.64 5.20 20.32
N ARG A 155 -8.77 3.96 20.81
CA ARG A 155 -9.48 2.88 20.08
C ARG A 155 -10.93 3.25 19.79
N HIS A 156 -11.64 3.76 20.80
CA HIS A 156 -13.01 4.24 20.64
C HIS A 156 -13.11 5.39 19.63
N THR A 157 -12.19 6.36 19.72
CA THR A 157 -12.13 7.48 18.75
C THR A 157 -11.99 6.97 17.32
N ILE A 158 -11.08 6.03 17.05
CA ILE A 158 -10.88 5.45 15.73
C ILE A 158 -12.12 4.70 15.25
N ALA A 159 -12.71 3.85 16.09
CA ALA A 159 -13.91 3.09 15.76
C ALA A 159 -15.11 4.02 15.46
N MET A 160 -15.30 5.05 16.26
CA MET A 160 -16.36 6.05 16.03
C MET A 160 -16.16 6.83 14.73
N LEU A 161 -14.93 7.28 14.43
CA LEU A 161 -14.63 7.94 13.17
C LEU A 161 -14.92 7.01 11.98
N ALA A 162 -14.47 5.77 12.04
CA ALA A 162 -14.71 4.79 10.99
C ALA A 162 -16.21 4.57 10.74
N ALA A 163 -16.98 4.36 11.81
CA ALA A 163 -18.43 4.19 11.74
C ALA A 163 -19.15 5.44 11.19
N ALA A 164 -18.72 6.63 11.62
CA ALA A 164 -19.30 7.90 11.18
C ALA A 164 -19.11 8.14 9.68
N TYR A 165 -17.93 7.81 9.13
CA TYR A 165 -17.68 7.94 7.69
C TYR A 165 -18.35 6.84 6.89
N ALA A 166 -18.42 5.62 7.42
CA ALA A 166 -19.21 4.53 6.83
C ALA A 166 -20.70 4.91 6.73
N ALA A 167 -21.27 5.53 7.77
CA ALA A 167 -22.65 6.03 7.76
C ALA A 167 -22.90 7.14 6.72
N LYS A 168 -21.86 7.89 6.32
CA LYS A 168 -21.91 8.88 5.22
C LYS A 168 -21.78 8.23 3.83
N GLY A 169 -21.75 6.91 3.74
CA GLY A 169 -21.66 6.15 2.49
C GLY A 169 -20.23 5.85 2.01
N HIS A 170 -19.19 6.16 2.81
CA HIS A 170 -17.83 5.78 2.46
C HIS A 170 -17.56 4.30 2.70
N LYS A 171 -16.77 3.69 1.83
CA LYS A 171 -16.01 2.48 2.14
C LYS A 171 -14.70 2.94 2.78
N VAL A 172 -14.53 2.63 4.07
CA VAL A 172 -13.47 3.18 4.92
C VAL A 172 -12.31 2.20 5.06
N LEU A 173 -11.10 2.67 4.84
CA LEU A 173 -9.86 1.97 5.15
C LEU A 173 -9.22 2.57 6.40
N VAL A 174 -9.02 1.76 7.42
CA VAL A 174 -8.29 2.12 8.64
C VAL A 174 -6.96 1.38 8.66
N VAL A 175 -5.86 2.11 8.71
CA VAL A 175 -4.52 1.52 8.67
C VAL A 175 -3.72 1.76 9.94
N SER A 176 -3.03 0.71 10.39
CA SER A 176 -2.07 0.73 11.48
C SER A 176 -1.02 -0.35 11.25
N ASP A 177 0.11 -0.26 11.94
CA ASP A 177 1.12 -1.31 12.01
C ASP A 177 0.93 -2.24 13.26
N ARG A 178 -0.18 -2.06 14.01
CA ARG A 178 -0.49 -2.80 15.24
C ARG A 178 -1.73 -3.68 15.07
N VAL A 179 -1.51 -5.00 14.92
CA VAL A 179 -2.57 -5.98 14.68
C VAL A 179 -3.62 -6.00 15.79
N SER A 180 -3.17 -6.03 17.06
CA SER A 180 -4.09 -6.04 18.22
C SER A 180 -4.96 -4.79 18.28
N PHE A 181 -4.43 -3.64 17.91
CA PHE A 181 -5.18 -2.39 17.82
C PHE A 181 -6.27 -2.45 16.74
N LEU A 182 -5.91 -2.93 15.55
CA LEU A 182 -6.87 -3.06 14.45
C LEU A 182 -8.01 -4.02 14.79
N LYS A 183 -7.68 -5.16 15.40
CA LYS A 183 -8.70 -6.13 15.86
C LYS A 183 -9.63 -5.51 16.89
N ALA A 184 -9.09 -4.84 17.93
CA ALA A 184 -9.89 -4.17 18.94
C ALA A 184 -10.79 -3.06 18.35
N CYS A 185 -10.28 -2.24 17.43
CA CYS A 185 -11.10 -1.23 16.76
C CYS A 185 -12.18 -1.84 15.88
N SER A 186 -11.89 -2.96 15.20
CA SER A 186 -12.89 -3.70 14.40
C SER A 186 -14.01 -4.27 15.27
N GLU A 187 -13.67 -4.85 16.42
CA GLU A 187 -14.65 -5.33 17.41
C GLU A 187 -15.56 -4.20 17.90
N LEU A 188 -14.98 -3.03 18.23
CA LEU A 188 -15.75 -1.85 18.64
C LEU A 188 -16.65 -1.28 17.52
N THR A 189 -16.26 -1.43 16.26
CA THR A 189 -17.04 -0.99 15.10
C THR A 189 -18.20 -1.98 14.82
N GLY A 190 -18.02 -3.26 15.17
CA GLY A 190 -19.03 -4.32 15.03
C GLY A 190 -19.20 -4.86 13.62
N ASP A 191 -20.37 -5.38 13.31
CA ASP A 191 -20.66 -6.21 12.14
C ASP A 191 -20.42 -5.54 10.77
N LYS A 192 -20.33 -4.22 10.71
CA LYS A 192 -20.04 -3.51 9.46
C LYS A 192 -18.55 -3.44 9.12
N SER A 193 -17.70 -4.08 9.91
CA SER A 193 -16.25 -4.08 9.73
C SER A 193 -15.68 -5.46 9.43
N VAL A 194 -14.52 -5.47 8.78
CA VAL A 194 -13.64 -6.63 8.64
C VAL A 194 -12.20 -6.22 8.99
N CYS A 195 -11.42 -7.17 9.47
CA CYS A 195 -10.02 -6.94 9.83
C CYS A 195 -9.10 -7.90 9.07
N VAL A 196 -8.23 -7.35 8.20
CA VAL A 196 -7.30 -8.10 7.37
C VAL A 196 -5.87 -7.85 7.83
N THR A 197 -5.24 -8.87 8.39
CA THR A 197 -3.89 -8.81 8.97
C THR A 197 -3.03 -9.96 8.44
N GLY A 198 -1.73 -9.96 8.75
CA GLY A 198 -0.79 -10.95 8.20
C GLY A 198 -1.05 -12.39 8.65
N ASP A 199 -1.78 -12.58 9.75
CA ASP A 199 -2.19 -13.88 10.28
C ASP A 199 -3.44 -14.46 9.59
N VAL A 200 -4.13 -13.67 8.76
CA VAL A 200 -5.27 -14.14 7.94
C VAL A 200 -4.74 -14.90 6.72
N SER A 201 -5.28 -16.10 6.43
CA SER A 201 -4.91 -16.87 5.25
C SER A 201 -5.17 -16.10 3.95
N HIS A 202 -4.53 -16.50 2.84
CA HIS A 202 -4.76 -15.83 1.56
C HIS A 202 -6.22 -15.98 1.09
N GLU A 203 -6.80 -17.15 1.28
CA GLU A 203 -8.18 -17.47 0.89
C GLU A 203 -9.21 -16.69 1.71
N ASP A 204 -9.05 -16.69 3.04
CA ASP A 204 -9.89 -15.88 3.92
C ASP A 204 -9.77 -14.39 3.64
N ARG A 205 -8.57 -13.94 3.29
CA ARG A 205 -8.32 -12.54 2.94
C ARG A 205 -9.06 -12.11 1.69
N GLU A 206 -9.11 -12.97 0.65
CA GLU A 206 -9.90 -12.70 -0.55
C GLU A 206 -11.40 -12.61 -0.20
N THR A 207 -11.90 -13.53 0.63
CA THR A 207 -13.30 -13.52 1.10
C THR A 207 -13.63 -12.22 1.85
N LEU A 208 -12.80 -11.79 2.78
CA LEU A 208 -13.01 -10.53 3.53
C LEU A 208 -12.96 -9.27 2.63
N VAL A 209 -12.14 -9.30 1.60
CA VAL A 209 -12.09 -8.23 0.59
C VAL A 209 -13.36 -8.20 -0.24
N ASP A 210 -13.88 -9.36 -0.63
CA ASP A 210 -15.14 -9.48 -1.38
C ASP A 210 -16.33 -8.99 -0.56
N GLU A 211 -16.34 -9.19 0.76
CA GLU A 211 -17.35 -8.62 1.65
C GLU A 211 -17.36 -7.08 1.65
N ILE A 212 -16.21 -6.45 1.48
CA ILE A 212 -16.12 -4.99 1.29
C ILE A 212 -16.56 -4.57 -0.11
N LEU A 213 -16.17 -5.32 -1.13
CA LEU A 213 -16.45 -4.96 -2.53
C LEU A 213 -17.94 -5.12 -2.88
N TYR A 214 -18.52 -6.23 -2.48
CA TYR A 214 -19.83 -6.70 -2.95
C TYR A 214 -20.86 -6.92 -1.82
N GLY A 215 -20.38 -7.05 -0.58
CA GLY A 215 -21.21 -7.27 0.59
C GLY A 215 -21.62 -5.98 1.29
N ASP A 216 -22.10 -6.14 2.51
CA ASP A 216 -22.63 -5.06 3.35
C ASP A 216 -21.62 -4.43 4.31
N LYS A 217 -20.38 -4.92 4.30
CA LYS A 217 -19.30 -4.37 5.10
C LYS A 217 -18.81 -3.05 4.51
N ASN A 218 -18.55 -2.07 5.38
CA ASN A 218 -18.17 -0.73 4.98
C ASN A 218 -16.84 -0.23 5.57
N VAL A 219 -16.30 -0.97 6.55
CA VAL A 219 -15.04 -0.60 7.20
C VAL A 219 -14.05 -1.76 7.09
N LEU A 220 -12.87 -1.47 6.54
CA LEU A 220 -11.75 -2.38 6.39
C LEU A 220 -10.61 -1.94 7.28
N TYR A 221 -10.31 -2.72 8.30
CA TYR A 221 -9.14 -2.56 9.15
C TYR A 221 -7.99 -3.41 8.60
N GLY A 222 -6.81 -2.82 8.44
CA GLY A 222 -5.70 -3.60 7.93
C GLY A 222 -4.31 -3.02 8.19
N THR A 223 -3.30 -3.88 8.17
CA THR A 223 -1.93 -3.44 8.36
C THR A 223 -1.41 -2.67 7.16
N GLN A 224 -0.52 -1.71 7.41
CA GLN A 224 0.12 -0.93 6.36
C GLN A 224 0.81 -1.82 5.32
N ALA A 225 1.46 -2.91 5.76
CA ALA A 225 2.14 -3.86 4.89
C ALA A 225 1.19 -4.53 3.89
N ILE A 226 0.02 -4.98 4.34
CA ILE A 226 -0.96 -5.66 3.47
C ILE A 226 -1.44 -4.74 2.35
N PHE A 227 -1.66 -3.46 2.66
CA PHE A 227 -2.12 -2.49 1.67
C PHE A 227 -0.99 -1.91 0.80
N SER A 228 0.26 -1.96 1.25
CA SER A 228 1.40 -1.67 0.37
C SER A 228 1.67 -2.79 -0.63
N GLU A 229 1.34 -4.06 -0.29
CA GLU A 229 1.78 -5.26 -1.03
C GLU A 229 0.72 -5.91 -1.94
N GLY A 230 -0.41 -5.27 -2.25
CA GLY A 230 -1.21 -5.82 -3.35
C GLY A 230 -2.71 -6.01 -3.16
N ILE A 231 -3.32 -5.74 -2.01
CA ILE A 231 -4.77 -5.72 -1.92
C ILE A 231 -5.30 -4.49 -2.67
N SER A 232 -6.14 -4.72 -3.67
CA SER A 232 -6.79 -3.65 -4.43
C SER A 232 -8.30 -3.67 -4.15
N VAL A 233 -8.77 -2.66 -3.43
CA VAL A 233 -10.19 -2.40 -3.19
C VAL A 233 -10.50 -1.02 -3.77
N ASP A 234 -10.95 -0.97 -5.00
CA ASP A 234 -11.13 0.27 -5.77
C ASP A 234 -12.35 1.10 -5.31
N THR A 235 -13.25 0.49 -4.52
CA THR A 235 -14.39 1.17 -3.91
C THR A 235 -14.03 1.99 -2.67
N LEU A 236 -12.84 1.82 -2.09
CA LEU A 236 -12.39 2.59 -0.93
C LEU A 236 -12.38 4.08 -1.23
N SER A 237 -13.03 4.86 -0.38
CA SER A 237 -13.19 6.32 -0.53
C SER A 237 -12.87 7.11 0.74
N CYS A 238 -12.55 6.45 1.85
CA CYS A 238 -12.07 7.11 3.06
C CYS A 238 -10.84 6.38 3.59
N LEU A 239 -9.79 7.12 3.96
CA LEU A 239 -8.59 6.59 4.61
C LEU A 239 -8.46 7.22 6.00
N ILE A 240 -8.33 6.40 7.04
CA ILE A 240 -8.00 6.84 8.40
C ILE A 240 -6.58 6.40 8.74
N LEU A 241 -5.69 7.37 8.97
CA LEU A 241 -4.33 7.13 9.41
C LEU A 241 -4.33 6.94 10.94
N ALA A 242 -4.62 5.70 11.37
CA ALA A 242 -4.85 5.41 12.79
C ALA A 242 -3.57 5.34 13.65
N THR A 243 -2.41 5.19 13.05
CA THR A 243 -1.12 5.35 13.72
C THR A 243 -0.26 6.36 12.98
N PRO A 244 0.62 7.10 13.67
CA PRO A 244 1.39 8.15 13.05
C PRO A 244 2.25 7.63 11.89
N VAL A 245 2.01 8.14 10.69
CA VAL A 245 2.78 7.88 9.48
C VAL A 245 3.72 9.06 9.24
N ASN A 246 5.03 8.81 9.18
CA ASN A 246 6.05 9.81 8.85
C ASN A 246 6.94 9.37 7.69
N ASN A 247 6.35 8.65 6.74
CA ASN A 247 6.99 8.14 5.56
C ASN A 247 6.17 8.59 4.34
N GLU A 248 6.67 9.56 3.59
CA GLU A 248 5.98 10.12 2.42
C GLU A 248 5.69 9.07 1.35
N PRO A 249 6.61 8.14 0.98
CA PRO A 249 6.31 7.02 0.11
C PRO A 249 5.13 6.17 0.57
N LEU A 250 5.11 5.77 1.84
CA LEU A 250 4.01 4.99 2.39
C LEU A 250 2.70 5.78 2.37
N LEU A 251 2.73 7.06 2.76
CA LEU A 251 1.56 7.93 2.71
C LEU A 251 1.01 8.03 1.28
N THR A 252 1.88 8.21 0.27
CA THR A 252 1.50 8.23 -1.14
C THR A 252 0.84 6.93 -1.58
N GLN A 253 1.38 5.78 -1.19
CA GLN A 253 0.80 4.46 -1.49
C GLN A 253 -0.58 4.28 -0.85
N LEU A 254 -0.73 4.62 0.43
CA LEU A 254 -2.00 4.49 1.16
C LEU A 254 -3.07 5.42 0.58
N VAL A 255 -2.74 6.68 0.35
CA VAL A 255 -3.65 7.64 -0.29
C VAL A 255 -4.02 7.16 -1.69
N GLY A 256 -3.06 6.68 -2.46
CA GLY A 256 -3.28 6.11 -3.79
C GLY A 256 -4.34 5.00 -3.82
N ARG A 257 -4.57 4.28 -2.71
CA ARG A 257 -5.61 3.24 -2.63
C ARG A 257 -7.02 3.83 -2.63
N VAL A 258 -7.22 5.01 -2.05
CA VAL A 258 -8.56 5.60 -1.90
C VAL A 258 -8.90 6.63 -2.97
N ILE A 259 -7.91 7.17 -3.68
CA ILE A 259 -8.14 8.21 -4.70
C ILE A 259 -8.33 7.67 -6.12
N ARG A 260 -8.20 6.38 -6.37
CA ARG A 260 -8.44 5.79 -7.70
C ARG A 260 -9.86 6.10 -8.16
N LYS A 261 -9.98 6.57 -9.40
CA LYS A 261 -11.28 6.87 -10.00
C LYS A 261 -12.04 5.58 -10.26
N LYS A 262 -13.31 5.56 -9.87
CA LYS A 262 -14.27 4.50 -10.17
C LYS A 262 -15.63 5.14 -10.35
N GLU A 263 -16.40 4.66 -11.30
CA GLU A 263 -17.78 5.10 -11.52
C GLU A 263 -18.63 4.88 -10.26
N GLY A 264 -19.46 5.86 -9.91
CA GLY A 264 -20.30 5.82 -8.72
C GLY A 264 -19.59 6.00 -7.37
N LYS A 265 -18.28 6.18 -7.37
CA LYS A 265 -17.51 6.40 -6.15
C LYS A 265 -17.65 7.85 -5.65
N ILE A 266 -17.95 8.00 -4.37
CA ILE A 266 -18.01 9.31 -3.72
C ILE A 266 -16.61 9.94 -3.57
N SER A 267 -16.56 11.27 -3.44
CA SER A 267 -15.31 12.02 -3.32
C SER A 267 -14.46 11.50 -2.17
N PRO A 268 -13.16 11.21 -2.40
CA PRO A 268 -12.31 10.63 -1.38
C PRO A 268 -12.03 11.58 -0.23
N VAL A 269 -11.92 11.03 0.98
CA VAL A 269 -11.57 11.76 2.20
C VAL A 269 -10.41 11.05 2.90
N ILE A 270 -9.48 11.84 3.42
CA ILE A 270 -8.38 11.36 4.26
C ILE A 270 -8.52 11.97 5.63
N ILE A 271 -8.59 11.13 6.65
CA ILE A 271 -8.67 11.52 8.05
C ILE A 271 -7.27 11.48 8.63
N ASP A 272 -6.74 12.64 8.95
CA ASP A 272 -5.44 12.82 9.59
C ASP A 272 -5.63 13.28 11.03
N ILE A 273 -5.28 12.42 11.98
CA ILE A 273 -5.48 12.67 13.40
C ILE A 273 -4.25 13.38 13.98
N HIS A 274 -4.46 14.56 14.52
CA HIS A 274 -3.46 15.41 15.13
C HIS A 274 -3.43 15.20 16.64
N LEU A 275 -2.56 14.30 17.07
CA LEU A 275 -2.34 13.99 18.49
C LEU A 275 -1.52 15.09 19.19
N LYS A 276 -1.67 15.23 20.50
CA LYS A 276 -0.80 16.08 21.33
C LYS A 276 0.59 15.47 21.47
N GLY A 277 1.59 16.32 21.69
CA GLY A 277 3.00 15.95 21.86
C GLY A 277 3.89 16.51 20.73
N ASN A 278 5.16 16.76 21.05
CA ASN A 278 6.09 17.41 20.11
C ASN A 278 6.39 16.54 18.90
N THR A 279 6.59 15.24 19.11
CA THR A 279 6.83 14.27 18.03
C THR A 279 5.62 14.19 17.09
N ALA A 280 4.42 14.09 17.66
CA ALA A 280 3.18 14.02 16.88
C ALA A 280 2.94 15.29 16.07
N ARG A 281 3.14 16.48 16.68
CA ARG A 281 3.01 17.76 15.98
C ARG A 281 3.98 17.88 14.81
N LYS A 282 5.26 17.49 15.00
CA LYS A 282 6.24 17.51 13.91
C LYS A 282 5.83 16.60 12.75
N GLN A 283 5.32 15.40 13.04
CA GLN A 283 4.87 14.48 12.01
C GLN A 283 3.59 14.97 11.30
N ALA A 284 2.63 15.52 12.06
CA ALA A 284 1.45 16.14 11.49
C ALA A 284 1.83 17.30 10.55
N SER A 285 2.77 18.17 10.96
CA SER A 285 3.28 19.25 10.11
C SER A 285 3.92 18.73 8.81
N ASN A 286 4.69 17.63 8.88
CA ASN A 286 5.25 17.00 7.68
C ASN A 286 4.17 16.49 6.72
N ARG A 287 3.10 15.86 7.25
CA ARG A 287 1.97 15.40 6.43
C ARG A 287 1.18 16.56 5.82
N VAL A 288 0.93 17.61 6.60
CA VAL A 288 0.32 18.85 6.09
C VAL A 288 1.15 19.44 4.95
N GLY A 289 2.47 19.51 5.11
CA GLY A 289 3.38 19.93 4.03
C GLY A 289 3.27 19.09 2.76
N PHE A 290 3.10 17.77 2.92
CA PHE A 290 2.85 16.87 1.79
C PHE A 290 1.50 17.18 1.12
N TYR A 291 0.41 17.35 1.87
CA TYR A 291 -0.92 17.67 1.31
C TYR A 291 -0.91 19.02 0.57
N MET A 292 -0.22 20.02 1.11
CA MET A 292 -0.04 21.32 0.44
C MET A 292 0.71 21.19 -0.89
N LYS A 293 1.77 20.38 -0.96
CA LYS A 293 2.50 20.12 -2.21
C LYS A 293 1.63 19.45 -3.27
N GLN A 294 0.64 18.64 -2.86
CA GLN A 294 -0.32 18.02 -3.77
C GLN A 294 -1.45 18.98 -4.19
N GLY A 295 -1.61 20.12 -3.53
CA GLY A 295 -2.70 21.07 -3.77
C GLY A 295 -4.07 20.56 -3.29
N TRP A 296 -4.09 19.72 -2.24
CA TRP A 296 -5.34 19.17 -1.71
C TRP A 296 -5.97 20.09 -0.67
N ASP A 297 -7.31 20.17 -0.71
CA ASP A 297 -8.08 20.94 0.26
C ASP A 297 -8.03 20.31 1.65
N MET A 298 -7.84 21.14 2.66
CA MET A 298 -7.78 20.74 4.06
C MET A 298 -8.88 21.40 4.86
N LYS A 299 -9.54 20.63 5.73
CA LYS A 299 -10.58 21.10 6.66
C LYS A 299 -10.25 20.66 8.07
N TYR A 300 -10.30 21.57 9.01
CA TYR A 300 -10.20 21.26 10.44
C TYR A 300 -11.58 20.85 10.97
N LEU A 301 -11.61 19.77 11.75
CA LEU A 301 -12.80 19.21 12.40
C LEU A 301 -12.61 19.15 13.93
#